data_54e8ca0e9ebdab3454e915a97b189722
#
_entry.id   54e8ca0e9ebdab3454e915a97b189722
#
_cell.length_a   1.000
_cell.length_b   1.000
_cell.length_c   1.000
_cell.angle_alpha   90.00
_cell.angle_beta   90.00
_cell.angle_gamma   90.00
#
_symmetry.space_group_name_H-M   'P 1'
#
loop_
_entity.id
_entity.type
_entity.pdbx_description
1 polymer ?
#
loop_
_entity_poly.entity_id
_entity_poly.type
_entity_poly.pdbx_seq_one_letter_code
_entity_poly.pdbx_strand_id
1 'polypeptide(L)'
;MKYATGVNNGTSALQCAMLALGIGEGDEVIVPANTFIATAWGVTYCGATPVFVDCTPDTWEIDASKIEEKITDKTKAVIGVHLYGQPFDFGAVKKIADKYGIFVVEDCAQAHGALYEGRKVGSLGVMGCFSFYPGKNLFCFGEGGSVTSDNESYIDTINVLKNQGSRERYHHERVGYNMRLEGVNGAILSVGLSHLDEWTARRRELGRRYLEKITNPLITMQAHPDNTETVFHLFEITVEKRDEFIDYMKDNGIGCDKHYPVPCHLQEAYRSLGYREGDCPNAEYLAKHCVSLPMFPELTDEEQEYIIEKCNEFTP
;
A
#
# COMPACT_ATOMS: atom_id res chain seq x y z
N MET A 1 -17.49 1.74 -5.29
CA MET A 1 -17.26 1.36 -6.70
C MET A 1 -18.34 0.42 -7.18
N LYS A 2 -18.77 0.56 -8.43
CA LYS A 2 -19.83 -0.26 -9.04
C LYS A 2 -19.34 -1.62 -9.53
N TYR A 3 -18.07 -1.67 -9.92
CA TYR A 3 -17.48 -2.83 -10.57
C TYR A 3 -16.22 -3.27 -9.87
N ALA A 4 -15.94 -4.57 -9.89
CA ALA A 4 -14.71 -5.18 -9.39
C ALA A 4 -14.32 -6.37 -10.25
N THR A 5 -13.04 -6.65 -10.35
CA THR A 5 -12.53 -7.83 -11.04
C THR A 5 -11.31 -8.41 -10.32
N GLY A 6 -11.30 -9.74 -10.13
CA GLY A 6 -10.19 -10.45 -9.52
C GLY A 6 -9.02 -10.68 -10.48
N VAL A 7 -7.81 -10.54 -9.97
CA VAL A 7 -6.54 -10.86 -10.64
C VAL A 7 -5.68 -11.73 -9.74
N ASN A 8 -4.57 -12.27 -10.27
CA ASN A 8 -3.76 -13.25 -9.55
C ASN A 8 -2.91 -12.68 -8.39
N ASN A 9 -2.67 -11.36 -8.31
CA ASN A 9 -2.00 -10.70 -7.18
C ASN A 9 -2.14 -9.18 -7.25
N GLY A 10 -1.71 -8.46 -6.19
CA GLY A 10 -1.75 -7.00 -6.13
C GLY A 10 -0.87 -6.30 -7.15
N THR A 11 0.30 -6.85 -7.47
CA THR A 11 1.20 -6.31 -8.50
C THR A 11 0.52 -6.31 -9.88
N SER A 12 -0.16 -7.41 -10.22
CA SER A 12 -0.96 -7.50 -11.44
C SER A 12 -2.17 -6.56 -11.43
N ALA A 13 -2.75 -6.29 -10.26
CA ALA A 13 -3.83 -5.30 -10.13
C ALA A 13 -3.33 -3.90 -10.55
N LEU A 14 -2.18 -3.47 -10.03
CA LEU A 14 -1.54 -2.19 -10.38
C LEU A 14 -1.17 -2.13 -11.86
N GLN A 15 -0.52 -3.18 -12.39
CA GLN A 15 -0.20 -3.24 -13.82
C GLN A 15 -1.45 -3.17 -14.70
N CYS A 16 -2.49 -3.93 -14.39
CA CYS A 16 -3.74 -3.91 -15.15
C CYS A 16 -4.44 -2.54 -15.09
N ALA A 17 -4.37 -1.85 -13.93
CA ALA A 17 -4.90 -0.51 -13.81
C ALA A 17 -4.17 0.49 -14.73
N MET A 18 -2.84 0.46 -14.75
CA MET A 18 -2.05 1.30 -15.65
C MET A 18 -2.38 1.02 -17.13
N LEU A 19 -2.39 -0.25 -17.51
CA LEU A 19 -2.74 -0.66 -18.89
C LEU A 19 -4.17 -0.25 -19.29
N ALA A 20 -5.13 -0.33 -18.36
CA ALA A 20 -6.52 0.07 -18.61
C ALA A 20 -6.67 1.59 -18.81
N LEU A 21 -5.78 2.39 -18.20
CA LEU A 21 -5.69 3.84 -18.42
C LEU A 21 -4.94 4.21 -19.69
N GLY A 22 -4.39 3.24 -20.42
CA GLY A 22 -3.59 3.46 -21.62
C GLY A 22 -2.18 3.97 -21.33
N ILE A 23 -1.70 3.82 -20.09
CA ILE A 23 -0.36 4.23 -19.66
C ILE A 23 0.67 3.22 -20.18
N GLY A 24 1.76 3.71 -20.76
CA GLY A 24 2.80 2.88 -21.38
C GLY A 24 4.11 3.61 -21.63
N GLU A 25 4.84 3.19 -22.68
CA GLU A 25 6.15 3.72 -23.03
C GLU A 25 6.10 5.24 -23.26
N GLY A 26 7.01 5.97 -22.62
CA GLY A 26 7.10 7.42 -22.71
C GLY A 26 6.26 8.17 -21.65
N ASP A 27 5.33 7.50 -20.98
CA ASP A 27 4.54 8.09 -19.92
C ASP A 27 5.28 8.02 -18.56
N GLU A 28 4.88 8.91 -17.66
CA GLU A 28 5.36 8.98 -16.28
C GLU A 28 4.21 8.80 -15.29
N VAL A 29 4.47 8.10 -14.19
CA VAL A 29 3.53 7.93 -13.09
C VAL A 29 4.23 8.26 -11.77
N ILE A 30 3.65 9.19 -11.02
CA ILE A 30 4.15 9.57 -9.70
C ILE A 30 3.78 8.49 -8.69
N VAL A 31 4.77 8.06 -7.89
CA VAL A 31 4.63 7.04 -6.84
C VAL A 31 5.38 7.46 -5.58
N PRO A 32 4.94 7.12 -4.36
CA PRO A 32 5.71 7.39 -3.16
C PRO A 32 7.00 6.57 -3.14
N ALA A 33 8.09 7.17 -2.66
CA ALA A 33 9.37 6.49 -2.45
C ALA A 33 9.29 5.48 -1.29
N ASN A 34 8.43 5.76 -0.30
CA ASN A 34 8.13 4.90 0.84
C ASN A 34 6.92 4.03 0.52
N THR A 35 7.13 2.91 -0.14
CA THR A 35 6.11 1.91 -0.43
C THR A 35 6.75 0.54 -0.70
N PHE A 36 5.92 -0.50 -0.79
CA PHE A 36 6.37 -1.77 -1.34
C PHE A 36 6.68 -1.61 -2.84
N ILE A 37 7.75 -2.24 -3.28
CA ILE A 37 8.28 -2.10 -4.65
C ILE A 37 7.26 -2.38 -5.76
N ALA A 38 6.23 -3.19 -5.48
CA ALA A 38 5.19 -3.55 -6.46
C ALA A 38 4.40 -2.33 -6.98
N THR A 39 4.29 -1.25 -6.19
CA THR A 39 3.66 -0.01 -6.65
C THR A 39 4.40 0.56 -7.86
N ALA A 40 5.73 0.63 -7.79
CA ALA A 40 6.57 1.08 -8.89
C ALA A 40 6.64 0.04 -10.03
N TRP A 41 6.65 -1.26 -9.72
CA TRP A 41 6.64 -2.32 -10.74
C TRP A 41 5.36 -2.31 -11.58
N GLY A 42 4.19 -2.00 -10.99
CA GLY A 42 2.95 -1.85 -11.74
C GLY A 42 3.06 -0.81 -12.88
N VAL A 43 3.87 0.23 -12.67
CA VAL A 43 4.22 1.24 -13.69
C VAL A 43 5.24 0.70 -14.67
N THR A 44 6.36 0.16 -14.18
CA THR A 44 7.49 -0.28 -15.01
C THR A 44 7.09 -1.42 -15.97
N TYR A 45 6.24 -2.35 -15.51
CA TYR A 45 5.77 -3.47 -16.36
C TYR A 45 4.90 -3.03 -17.53
N CYS A 46 4.38 -1.80 -17.51
CA CYS A 46 3.67 -1.19 -18.64
C CYS A 46 4.59 -0.43 -19.59
N GLY A 47 5.89 -0.35 -19.31
CA GLY A 47 6.87 0.44 -20.07
C GLY A 47 6.92 1.91 -19.64
N ALA A 48 6.10 2.34 -18.69
CA ALA A 48 6.12 3.70 -18.16
C ALA A 48 7.22 3.89 -17.10
N THR A 49 7.55 5.13 -16.82
CA THR A 49 8.60 5.50 -15.85
C THR A 49 7.96 5.89 -14.51
N PRO A 50 8.31 5.23 -13.39
CA PRO A 50 7.92 5.69 -12.08
C PRO A 50 8.72 6.94 -11.69
N VAL A 51 8.03 7.98 -11.21
CA VAL A 51 8.63 9.21 -10.68
C VAL A 51 8.42 9.22 -9.17
N PHE A 52 9.51 9.12 -8.40
CA PHE A 52 9.44 8.99 -6.96
C PHE A 52 9.27 10.35 -6.27
N VAL A 53 8.36 10.37 -5.29
CA VAL A 53 8.07 11.51 -4.42
C VAL A 53 8.24 11.05 -2.96
N ASP A 54 8.79 11.94 -2.14
CA ASP A 54 8.97 11.68 -0.71
C ASP A 54 7.65 11.55 0.04
N CYS A 55 7.70 11.05 1.25
CA CYS A 55 6.56 10.98 2.17
C CYS A 55 6.62 12.12 3.20
N THR A 56 5.50 12.35 3.89
CA THR A 56 5.45 13.28 5.02
C THR A 56 6.21 12.70 6.22
N PRO A 57 6.79 13.56 7.09
CA PRO A 57 7.57 13.08 8.23
C PRO A 57 6.72 12.53 9.38
N ASP A 58 5.41 12.78 9.37
CA ASP A 58 4.46 12.46 10.45
C ASP A 58 3.49 11.32 10.10
N THR A 59 2.78 11.43 8.97
CA THR A 59 1.85 10.37 8.54
C THR A 59 2.52 9.28 7.71
N TRP A 60 3.75 9.51 7.23
CA TRP A 60 4.55 8.61 6.39
C TRP A 60 3.92 8.25 5.03
N GLU A 61 2.85 8.94 4.68
CA GLU A 61 2.15 8.82 3.41
C GLU A 61 2.74 9.78 2.36
N ILE A 62 2.40 9.61 1.09
CA ILE A 62 2.90 10.47 0.01
C ILE A 62 2.73 11.94 0.35
N ASP A 63 3.80 12.73 0.23
CA ASP A 63 3.76 14.19 0.45
C ASP A 63 3.15 14.89 -0.77
N ALA A 64 1.87 15.25 -0.66
CA ALA A 64 1.16 15.96 -1.71
C ALA A 64 1.86 17.28 -2.12
N SER A 65 2.54 17.96 -1.18
CA SER A 65 3.24 19.22 -1.47
C SER A 65 4.42 19.07 -2.43
N LYS A 66 4.93 17.84 -2.58
CA LYS A 66 6.05 17.49 -3.46
C LYS A 66 5.62 16.96 -4.84
N ILE A 67 4.33 16.71 -5.04
CA ILE A 67 3.83 16.14 -6.29
C ILE A 67 3.97 17.14 -7.44
N GLU A 68 3.54 18.40 -7.23
CA GLU A 68 3.43 19.39 -8.30
C GLU A 68 4.77 19.68 -8.99
N GLU A 69 5.87 19.70 -8.24
CA GLU A 69 7.23 19.92 -8.78
C GLU A 69 7.74 18.77 -9.67
N LYS A 70 7.13 17.59 -9.57
CA LYS A 70 7.47 16.39 -10.36
C LYS A 70 6.61 16.19 -11.59
N ILE A 71 5.57 17.01 -11.78
CA ILE A 71 4.66 16.88 -12.93
C ILE A 71 5.33 17.44 -14.17
N THR A 72 5.30 16.64 -15.24
CA THR A 72 5.72 17.00 -16.60
C THR A 72 4.56 16.79 -17.58
N ASP A 73 4.75 17.08 -18.85
CA ASP A 73 3.82 16.79 -19.94
C ASP A 73 3.62 15.27 -20.18
N LYS A 74 4.52 14.45 -19.67
CA LYS A 74 4.46 12.97 -19.71
C LYS A 74 3.70 12.37 -18.56
N THR A 75 3.48 13.11 -17.49
CA THR A 75 2.80 12.60 -16.29
C THR A 75 1.34 12.27 -16.59
N LYS A 76 0.92 11.03 -16.33
CA LYS A 76 -0.45 10.54 -16.60
C LYS A 76 -1.23 10.23 -15.32
N ALA A 77 -0.54 9.83 -14.27
CA ALA A 77 -1.20 9.44 -13.03
C ALA A 77 -0.32 9.67 -11.79
N VAL A 78 -0.98 9.69 -10.65
CA VAL A 78 -0.38 9.50 -9.33
C VAL A 78 -0.94 8.20 -8.76
N ILE A 79 -0.09 7.31 -8.25
CA ILE A 79 -0.52 6.19 -7.40
C ILE A 79 -0.30 6.61 -5.95
N GLY A 80 -1.39 6.86 -5.23
CA GLY A 80 -1.34 7.02 -3.78
C GLY A 80 -1.44 5.66 -3.11
N VAL A 81 -0.59 5.41 -2.11
CA VAL A 81 -0.58 4.16 -1.35
C VAL A 81 -1.14 4.41 0.03
N HIS A 82 -2.11 3.58 0.45
CA HIS A 82 -2.62 3.58 1.82
C HIS A 82 -1.73 2.66 2.67
N LEU A 83 -0.51 3.15 2.95
CA LEU A 83 0.54 2.33 3.53
C LEU A 83 0.23 1.97 4.99
N TYR A 84 0.60 0.76 5.42
CA TYR A 84 0.35 0.21 6.75
C TYR A 84 -1.13 0.14 7.16
N GLY A 85 -2.04 0.50 6.25
CA GLY A 85 -3.49 0.58 6.49
C GLY A 85 -3.98 2.00 6.81
N GLN A 86 -3.08 3.00 6.78
CA GLN A 86 -3.38 4.42 6.94
C GLN A 86 -3.73 5.03 5.58
N PRO A 87 -4.89 5.68 5.40
CA PRO A 87 -5.19 6.42 4.18
C PRO A 87 -4.29 7.63 4.00
N PHE A 88 -3.73 7.80 2.79
CA PHE A 88 -3.07 9.05 2.41
C PHE A 88 -4.08 10.21 2.25
N ASP A 89 -3.62 11.45 2.27
CA ASP A 89 -4.46 12.63 2.02
C ASP A 89 -4.91 12.67 0.55
N PHE A 90 -5.99 11.92 0.28
CA PHE A 90 -6.59 11.82 -1.05
C PHE A 90 -7.06 13.17 -1.56
N GLY A 91 -7.61 14.04 -0.68
CA GLY A 91 -8.13 15.35 -1.07
C GLY A 91 -7.04 16.27 -1.61
N ALA A 92 -5.89 16.31 -0.94
CA ALA A 92 -4.74 17.10 -1.39
C ALA A 92 -4.17 16.57 -2.71
N VAL A 93 -3.97 15.25 -2.84
CA VAL A 93 -3.48 14.61 -4.08
C VAL A 93 -4.47 14.83 -5.23
N LYS A 94 -5.77 14.64 -4.99
CA LYS A 94 -6.84 14.81 -5.99
C LYS A 94 -6.90 16.25 -6.53
N LYS A 95 -6.78 17.23 -5.65
CA LYS A 95 -6.76 18.64 -6.04
C LYS A 95 -5.64 18.97 -7.04
N ILE A 96 -4.45 18.39 -6.82
CA ILE A 96 -3.32 18.54 -7.74
C ILE A 96 -3.61 17.79 -9.05
N ALA A 97 -4.05 16.54 -8.95
CA ALA A 97 -4.36 15.73 -10.13
C ALA A 97 -5.41 16.37 -11.02
N ASP A 98 -6.47 16.98 -10.46
CA ASP A 98 -7.49 17.69 -11.21
C ASP A 98 -6.94 18.94 -11.93
N LYS A 99 -6.03 19.68 -11.28
CA LYS A 99 -5.40 20.86 -11.88
C LYS A 99 -4.62 20.51 -13.16
N TYR A 100 -4.01 19.34 -13.19
CA TYR A 100 -3.16 18.88 -14.32
C TYR A 100 -3.85 17.88 -15.24
N GLY A 101 -5.09 17.48 -14.94
CA GLY A 101 -5.84 16.49 -15.73
C GLY A 101 -5.24 15.10 -15.73
N ILE A 102 -4.58 14.71 -14.64
CA ILE A 102 -3.97 13.38 -14.44
C ILE A 102 -4.83 12.50 -13.55
N PHE A 103 -4.66 11.19 -13.64
CA PHE A 103 -5.43 10.22 -12.84
C PHE A 103 -4.89 10.05 -11.43
N VAL A 104 -5.78 9.69 -10.48
CA VAL A 104 -5.38 9.18 -9.15
C VAL A 104 -5.81 7.72 -9.06
N VAL A 105 -4.86 6.83 -8.86
CA VAL A 105 -5.07 5.39 -8.60
C VAL A 105 -4.70 5.10 -7.15
N GLU A 106 -5.49 4.28 -6.49
CA GLU A 106 -5.27 3.89 -5.10
C GLU A 106 -4.60 2.51 -5.03
N ASP A 107 -3.43 2.43 -4.38
CA ASP A 107 -2.87 1.16 -3.95
C ASP A 107 -3.41 0.85 -2.54
N CYS A 108 -4.38 -0.04 -2.48
CA CYS A 108 -5.09 -0.46 -1.28
C CYS A 108 -4.60 -1.80 -0.74
N ALA A 109 -3.41 -2.27 -1.18
CA ALA A 109 -2.90 -3.60 -0.83
C ALA A 109 -2.75 -3.82 0.69
N GLN A 110 -2.71 -2.75 1.48
CA GLN A 110 -2.58 -2.79 2.94
C GLN A 110 -3.79 -2.16 3.67
N ALA A 111 -4.86 -1.78 2.97
CA ALA A 111 -5.89 -0.91 3.55
C ALA A 111 -7.33 -1.39 3.34
N HIS A 112 -7.54 -2.72 3.35
CA HIS A 112 -8.87 -3.32 3.22
C HIS A 112 -9.82 -2.81 4.32
N GLY A 113 -10.81 -2.00 3.95
CA GLY A 113 -11.80 -1.46 4.88
C GLY A 113 -11.42 -0.13 5.56
N ALA A 114 -10.25 0.44 5.27
CA ALA A 114 -9.87 1.78 5.76
C ALA A 114 -10.81 2.87 5.18
N LEU A 115 -10.96 3.98 5.91
CA LEU A 115 -11.83 5.08 5.51
C LEU A 115 -11.06 6.40 5.43
N TYR A 116 -11.34 7.17 4.41
CA TYR A 116 -10.97 8.56 4.25
C TYR A 116 -12.23 9.40 4.15
N GLU A 117 -12.44 10.36 5.06
CA GLU A 117 -13.67 11.17 5.16
C GLU A 117 -14.96 10.33 5.11
N GLY A 118 -14.96 9.20 5.83
CA GLY A 118 -16.10 8.28 5.92
C GLY A 118 -16.34 7.41 4.66
N ARG A 119 -15.49 7.53 3.63
CA ARG A 119 -15.56 6.73 2.40
C ARG A 119 -14.49 5.63 2.41
N LYS A 120 -14.85 4.41 2.00
CA LYS A 120 -13.89 3.30 1.91
C LYS A 120 -12.82 3.60 0.85
N VAL A 121 -11.54 3.40 1.21
CA VAL A 121 -10.44 3.45 0.23
C VAL A 121 -10.64 2.39 -0.86
N GLY A 122 -10.07 2.63 -2.03
CA GLY A 122 -10.36 1.86 -3.23
C GLY A 122 -11.66 2.30 -3.93
N SER A 123 -12.30 3.37 -3.41
CA SER A 123 -13.49 3.98 -4.02
C SER A 123 -13.36 5.50 -4.21
N LEU A 124 -12.18 6.05 -4.00
CA LEU A 124 -11.92 7.49 -4.03
C LEU A 124 -11.37 7.93 -5.39
N GLY A 125 -10.37 7.21 -5.89
CA GLY A 125 -9.72 7.43 -7.17
C GLY A 125 -10.44 6.82 -8.36
N VAL A 126 -9.79 6.83 -9.51
CA VAL A 126 -10.33 6.23 -10.74
C VAL A 126 -10.38 4.71 -10.67
N MET A 127 -9.43 4.10 -9.98
CA MET A 127 -9.34 2.67 -9.67
C MET A 127 -8.70 2.46 -8.32
N GLY A 128 -9.14 1.40 -7.58
CA GLY A 128 -8.50 0.88 -6.39
C GLY A 128 -7.90 -0.50 -6.66
N CYS A 129 -6.64 -0.72 -6.28
CA CYS A 129 -5.89 -1.95 -6.47
C CYS A 129 -5.67 -2.65 -5.13
N PHE A 130 -6.08 -3.91 -5.02
CA PHE A 130 -6.02 -4.69 -3.78
C PHE A 130 -5.12 -5.91 -3.94
N SER A 131 -4.49 -6.33 -2.86
CA SER A 131 -3.75 -7.57 -2.74
C SER A 131 -4.41 -8.48 -1.70
N PHE A 132 -4.50 -9.75 -2.00
CA PHE A 132 -5.03 -10.78 -1.10
C PHE A 132 -3.94 -11.80 -0.71
N TYR A 133 -2.68 -11.38 -0.74
CA TYR A 133 -1.56 -12.18 -0.23
C TYR A 133 -1.82 -12.63 1.22
N PRO A 134 -1.35 -13.83 1.66
CA PRO A 134 -1.70 -14.40 2.96
C PRO A 134 -1.47 -13.51 4.19
N GLY A 135 -0.53 -12.56 4.13
CA GLY A 135 -0.31 -11.59 5.20
C GLY A 135 -1.25 -10.39 5.21
N LYS A 136 -2.19 -10.25 4.26
CA LYS A 136 -3.09 -9.09 4.16
C LYS A 136 -4.29 -9.20 5.11
N ASN A 137 -4.92 -8.05 5.43
CA ASN A 137 -6.09 -8.00 6.31
C ASN A 137 -7.29 -8.78 5.75
N LEU A 138 -7.42 -8.81 4.42
CA LEU A 138 -8.27 -9.75 3.69
C LEU A 138 -7.35 -10.58 2.78
N PHE A 139 -7.31 -11.88 2.96
CA PHE A 139 -6.33 -12.76 2.35
C PHE A 139 -6.96 -14.01 1.73
N CYS A 140 -6.22 -14.64 0.83
CA CYS A 140 -6.51 -15.99 0.32
C CYS A 140 -5.34 -16.93 0.56
N PHE A 141 -5.48 -18.20 0.23
CA PHE A 141 -4.44 -19.21 0.42
C PHE A 141 -3.52 -19.27 -0.80
N GLY A 142 -2.58 -18.33 -0.85
CA GLY A 142 -1.66 -18.09 -1.95
C GLY A 142 -1.82 -16.68 -2.50
N GLU A 143 -1.71 -16.52 -3.81
CA GLU A 143 -1.74 -15.22 -4.46
C GLU A 143 -3.17 -14.82 -4.87
N GLY A 144 -3.49 -13.54 -4.72
CA GLY A 144 -4.74 -12.95 -5.15
C GLY A 144 -4.68 -11.44 -5.17
N GLY A 145 -5.53 -10.82 -5.96
CA GLY A 145 -5.70 -9.38 -6.04
C GLY A 145 -7.01 -9.00 -6.71
N SER A 146 -7.33 -7.72 -6.70
CA SER A 146 -8.53 -7.20 -7.37
C SER A 146 -8.34 -5.74 -7.76
N VAL A 147 -9.07 -5.33 -8.80
CA VAL A 147 -9.22 -3.92 -9.18
C VAL A 147 -10.68 -3.54 -9.07
N THR A 148 -10.94 -2.37 -8.50
CA THR A 148 -12.28 -1.75 -8.41
C THR A 148 -12.34 -0.47 -9.24
N SER A 149 -13.50 -0.15 -9.83
CA SER A 149 -13.74 1.10 -10.55
C SER A 149 -15.24 1.39 -10.67
N ASP A 150 -15.61 2.66 -10.85
CA ASP A 150 -16.96 3.06 -11.27
C ASP A 150 -17.11 3.07 -12.79
N ASN A 151 -16.01 2.96 -13.52
CA ASN A 151 -16.00 2.91 -14.98
C ASN A 151 -15.93 1.45 -15.49
N GLU A 152 -17.04 1.00 -16.08
CA GLU A 152 -17.17 -0.35 -16.62
C GLU A 152 -16.13 -0.65 -17.71
N SER A 153 -15.77 0.32 -18.54
CA SER A 153 -14.83 0.10 -19.66
C SER A 153 -13.41 -0.24 -19.17
N TYR A 154 -12.97 0.29 -18.03
CA TYR A 154 -11.69 -0.08 -17.44
C TYR A 154 -11.71 -1.53 -16.94
N ILE A 155 -12.77 -1.92 -16.23
CA ILE A 155 -12.92 -3.29 -15.73
C ILE A 155 -13.03 -4.28 -16.88
N ASP A 156 -13.76 -3.92 -17.94
CA ASP A 156 -13.86 -4.73 -19.15
C ASP A 156 -12.49 -4.89 -19.84
N THR A 157 -11.73 -3.82 -19.99
CA THR A 157 -10.34 -3.87 -20.49
C THR A 157 -9.47 -4.81 -19.65
N ILE A 158 -9.55 -4.71 -18.32
CA ILE A 158 -8.81 -5.59 -17.41
C ILE A 158 -9.24 -7.05 -17.57
N ASN A 159 -10.55 -7.31 -17.75
CA ASN A 159 -11.05 -8.67 -17.97
C ASN A 159 -10.50 -9.31 -19.24
N VAL A 160 -10.32 -8.54 -20.31
CA VAL A 160 -9.66 -8.98 -21.54
C VAL A 160 -8.17 -9.21 -21.29
N LEU A 161 -7.47 -8.22 -20.71
CA LEU A 161 -6.02 -8.29 -20.46
C LEU A 161 -5.64 -9.50 -19.61
N LYS A 162 -6.29 -9.70 -18.45
CA LYS A 162 -5.99 -10.80 -17.52
C LYS A 162 -6.30 -12.19 -18.09
N ASN A 163 -7.16 -12.25 -19.11
CA ASN A 163 -7.59 -13.49 -19.79
C ASN A 163 -6.92 -13.65 -21.14
N GLN A 164 -5.61 -13.45 -21.21
CA GLN A 164 -4.81 -13.66 -22.42
C GLN A 164 -5.23 -12.77 -23.61
N GLY A 165 -5.86 -11.61 -23.36
CA GLY A 165 -6.32 -10.71 -24.41
C GLY A 165 -7.59 -11.18 -25.13
N SER A 166 -8.40 -12.04 -24.51
CA SER A 166 -9.51 -12.74 -25.12
C SER A 166 -10.85 -12.52 -24.40
N ARG A 167 -11.91 -12.22 -25.16
CA ARG A 167 -13.31 -12.27 -24.69
C ARG A 167 -13.92 -13.63 -24.99
N GLU A 168 -13.63 -14.16 -26.16
CA GLU A 168 -14.12 -15.45 -26.61
C GLU A 168 -12.96 -16.46 -26.69
N ARG A 169 -13.25 -17.71 -26.38
CA ARG A 169 -12.25 -18.77 -26.37
C ARG A 169 -11.55 -18.86 -27.73
N TYR A 170 -10.19 -18.82 -27.70
CA TYR A 170 -9.29 -18.88 -28.86
C TYR A 170 -9.34 -17.66 -29.80
N HIS A 171 -10.07 -16.59 -29.44
CA HIS A 171 -10.07 -15.34 -30.17
C HIS A 171 -9.43 -14.22 -29.36
N HIS A 172 -8.20 -13.84 -29.70
CA HIS A 172 -7.39 -12.87 -28.95
C HIS A 172 -7.42 -11.50 -29.65
N GLU A 173 -8.07 -10.51 -29.02
CA GLU A 173 -8.23 -9.16 -29.56
C GLU A 173 -6.95 -8.32 -29.41
N ARG A 174 -6.12 -8.67 -28.44
CA ARG A 174 -4.84 -8.02 -28.11
C ARG A 174 -3.90 -8.96 -27.41
N VAL A 175 -2.62 -8.56 -27.27
CA VAL A 175 -1.70 -9.27 -26.36
C VAL A 175 -2.21 -9.07 -24.92
N GLY A 176 -2.33 -10.16 -24.19
CA GLY A 176 -2.79 -10.17 -22.81
C GLY A 176 -1.93 -11.07 -21.94
N TYR A 177 -2.38 -11.27 -20.72
CA TYR A 177 -1.66 -11.95 -19.66
C TYR A 177 -2.49 -13.09 -19.08
N ASN A 178 -1.85 -14.02 -18.41
CA ASN A 178 -2.51 -15.04 -17.61
C ASN A 178 -2.54 -14.58 -16.13
N MET A 179 -3.47 -13.67 -15.81
CA MET A 179 -3.55 -13.00 -14.49
C MET A 179 -4.91 -13.21 -13.83
N ARG A 180 -5.53 -14.37 -14.01
CA ARG A 180 -6.84 -14.69 -13.41
C ARG A 180 -6.70 -15.02 -11.93
N LEU A 181 -7.66 -14.60 -11.12
CA LEU A 181 -7.85 -15.10 -9.76
C LEU A 181 -8.42 -16.53 -9.84
N GLU A 182 -7.83 -17.47 -9.12
CA GLU A 182 -8.36 -18.83 -9.03
C GLU A 182 -9.71 -18.84 -8.30
N GLY A 183 -10.64 -19.70 -8.79
CA GLY A 183 -11.97 -19.83 -8.21
C GLY A 183 -11.98 -20.25 -6.74
N VAL A 184 -11.03 -21.13 -6.34
CA VAL A 184 -10.86 -21.54 -4.93
C VAL A 184 -10.51 -20.35 -4.05
N ASN A 185 -9.61 -19.47 -4.48
CA ASN A 185 -9.24 -18.26 -3.76
C ASN A 185 -10.41 -17.27 -3.69
N GLY A 186 -11.22 -17.17 -4.75
CA GLY A 186 -12.46 -16.39 -4.73
C GLY A 186 -13.46 -16.88 -3.68
N ALA A 187 -13.59 -18.20 -3.49
CA ALA A 187 -14.45 -18.77 -2.45
C ALA A 187 -13.92 -18.46 -1.02
N ILE A 188 -12.60 -18.59 -0.82
CA ILE A 188 -11.95 -18.25 0.45
C ILE A 188 -12.16 -16.76 0.79
N LEU A 189 -11.95 -15.87 -0.19
CA LEU A 189 -12.17 -14.44 -0.02
C LEU A 189 -13.63 -14.10 0.33
N SER A 190 -14.59 -14.82 -0.23
CA SER A 190 -16.00 -14.61 0.10
C SER A 190 -16.31 -14.93 1.56
N VAL A 191 -15.65 -15.95 2.14
CA VAL A 191 -15.75 -16.26 3.57
C VAL A 191 -15.01 -15.19 4.39
N GLY A 192 -13.76 -14.88 4.07
CA GLY A 192 -12.96 -13.89 4.80
C GLY A 192 -13.61 -12.50 4.80
N LEU A 193 -14.23 -12.10 3.70
CA LEU A 193 -14.91 -10.80 3.59
C LEU A 193 -16.05 -10.64 4.62
N SER A 194 -16.74 -11.72 4.99
CA SER A 194 -17.80 -11.69 6.01
C SER A 194 -17.25 -11.45 7.43
N HIS A 195 -15.96 -11.66 7.65
CA HIS A 195 -15.28 -11.44 8.94
C HIS A 195 -14.41 -10.18 8.95
N LEU A 196 -14.21 -9.52 7.80
CA LEU A 196 -13.27 -8.39 7.68
C LEU A 196 -13.56 -7.25 8.66
N ASP A 197 -14.83 -6.91 8.88
CA ASP A 197 -15.20 -5.81 9.77
C ASP A 197 -14.89 -6.17 11.25
N GLU A 198 -15.08 -7.43 11.66
CA GLU A 198 -14.70 -7.94 12.98
C GLU A 198 -13.18 -7.89 13.18
N TRP A 199 -12.41 -8.42 12.24
CA TRP A 199 -10.94 -8.37 12.30
C TRP A 199 -10.40 -6.94 12.29
N THR A 200 -11.02 -6.04 11.52
CA THR A 200 -10.67 -4.62 11.48
C THR A 200 -10.95 -3.93 12.82
N ALA A 201 -12.09 -4.23 13.46
CA ALA A 201 -12.43 -3.69 14.78
C ALA A 201 -11.39 -4.12 15.82
N ARG A 202 -10.97 -5.39 15.81
CA ARG A 202 -9.94 -5.89 16.72
C ARG A 202 -8.57 -5.25 16.46
N ARG A 203 -8.14 -5.10 15.20
CA ARG A 203 -6.90 -4.39 14.86
C ARG A 203 -6.92 -2.93 15.33
N ARG A 204 -8.05 -2.25 15.20
CA ARG A 204 -8.22 -0.87 15.71
C ARG A 204 -8.16 -0.80 17.22
N GLU A 205 -8.70 -1.77 17.93
CA GLU A 205 -8.56 -1.87 19.39
C GLU A 205 -7.11 -2.03 19.81
N LEU A 206 -6.40 -2.99 19.22
CA LEU A 206 -4.97 -3.24 19.46
C LEU A 206 -4.13 -2.00 19.11
N GLY A 207 -4.37 -1.37 17.96
CA GLY A 207 -3.66 -0.18 17.54
C GLY A 207 -3.82 0.98 18.52
N ARG A 208 -5.05 1.25 18.99
CA ARG A 208 -5.31 2.28 20.00
C ARG A 208 -4.56 2.00 21.32
N ARG A 209 -4.53 0.74 21.77
CA ARG A 209 -3.78 0.37 22.99
C ARG A 209 -2.28 0.61 22.83
N TYR A 210 -1.69 0.31 21.69
CA TYR A 210 -0.29 0.66 21.41
C TYR A 210 -0.08 2.17 21.46
N LEU A 211 -0.92 2.96 20.77
CA LEU A 211 -0.82 4.42 20.73
C LEU A 211 -0.96 5.06 22.12
N GLU A 212 -1.79 4.51 22.99
CA GLU A 212 -2.06 5.05 24.34
C GLU A 212 -1.00 4.62 25.36
N LYS A 213 -0.45 3.40 25.24
CA LYS A 213 0.35 2.80 26.30
C LYS A 213 1.86 2.76 26.03
N ILE A 214 2.30 2.87 24.78
CA ILE A 214 3.73 3.01 24.51
C ILE A 214 4.10 4.47 24.78
N THR A 215 4.94 4.69 25.79
CA THR A 215 5.34 6.01 26.27
C THR A 215 6.85 6.26 26.25
N ASN A 216 7.60 5.29 25.73
CA ASN A 216 9.07 5.41 25.61
C ASN A 216 9.42 6.55 24.64
N PRO A 217 10.15 7.60 25.09
CA PRO A 217 10.48 8.76 24.25
C PRO A 217 11.44 8.46 23.08
N LEU A 218 12.03 7.26 23.05
CA LEU A 218 12.88 6.78 21.96
C LEU A 218 12.08 6.19 20.79
N ILE A 219 10.76 6.03 20.96
CA ILE A 219 9.85 5.46 19.99
C ILE A 219 8.96 6.58 19.42
N THR A 220 8.95 6.71 18.10
CA THR A 220 8.02 7.61 17.40
C THR A 220 6.99 6.76 16.65
N MET A 221 5.71 7.12 16.76
CA MET A 221 4.59 6.44 16.11
C MET A 221 4.09 7.26 14.91
N GLN A 222 3.48 6.57 13.95
CA GLN A 222 2.78 7.20 12.83
C GLN A 222 1.63 8.09 13.34
N ALA A 223 1.49 9.28 12.77
CA ALA A 223 0.33 10.13 13.04
C ALA A 223 -0.90 9.66 12.24
N HIS A 224 -2.06 9.72 12.89
CA HIS A 224 -3.34 9.33 12.29
C HIS A 224 -4.30 10.53 12.28
N PRO A 225 -4.48 11.23 11.13
CA PRO A 225 -5.40 12.37 11.02
C PRO A 225 -6.87 12.00 11.31
N ASP A 226 -7.63 12.89 11.93
CA ASP A 226 -9.02 12.69 12.35
C ASP A 226 -9.99 12.38 11.20
N ASN A 227 -9.66 12.78 9.97
CA ASN A 227 -10.45 12.49 8.77
C ASN A 227 -10.16 11.11 8.17
N THR A 228 -9.35 10.27 8.85
CA THR A 228 -9.01 8.92 8.42
C THR A 228 -9.38 7.88 9.47
N GLU A 229 -9.69 6.66 9.02
CA GLU A 229 -9.82 5.51 9.89
C GLU A 229 -8.88 4.39 9.37
N THR A 230 -7.73 4.28 10.02
CA THR A 230 -6.75 3.23 9.71
C THR A 230 -7.26 1.83 10.06
N VAL A 231 -6.72 0.81 9.39
CA VAL A 231 -7.01 -0.61 9.67
C VAL A 231 -5.83 -1.35 10.29
N PHE A 232 -4.74 -0.63 10.60
CA PHE A 232 -3.54 -1.19 11.21
C PHE A 232 -3.14 -2.54 10.59
N HIS A 233 -2.88 -2.53 9.29
CA HIS A 233 -2.30 -3.70 8.62
C HIS A 233 -0.97 -4.04 9.27
N LEU A 234 -0.13 -3.03 9.47
CA LEU A 234 1.06 -3.07 10.32
C LEU A 234 0.90 -1.99 11.41
N PHE A 235 1.55 -2.21 12.55
CA PHE A 235 1.77 -1.16 13.53
C PHE A 235 3.24 -0.76 13.46
N GLU A 236 3.48 0.32 12.75
CA GLU A 236 4.82 0.79 12.45
C GLU A 236 5.24 1.88 13.42
N ILE A 237 6.47 1.78 13.88
CA ILE A 237 7.14 2.78 14.72
C ILE A 237 8.51 3.12 14.11
N THR A 238 9.11 4.22 14.55
CA THR A 238 10.54 4.47 14.29
C THR A 238 11.32 4.52 15.58
N VAL A 239 12.53 3.98 15.53
CA VAL A 239 13.49 3.96 16.65
C VAL A 239 14.88 4.30 16.13
N GLU A 240 15.55 5.32 16.70
CA GLU A 240 16.90 5.74 16.26
C GLU A 240 17.92 4.60 16.35
N LYS A 241 17.79 3.78 17.39
CA LYS A 241 18.62 2.57 17.61
C LYS A 241 17.89 1.31 17.15
N ARG A 242 17.36 1.34 15.91
CA ARG A 242 16.48 0.29 15.38
C ARG A 242 17.00 -1.13 15.55
N ASP A 243 18.23 -1.38 15.16
CA ASP A 243 18.77 -2.74 15.16
C ASP A 243 19.01 -3.23 16.60
N GLU A 244 19.46 -2.35 17.52
CA GLU A 244 19.54 -2.66 18.96
C GLU A 244 18.15 -2.94 19.55
N PHE A 245 17.13 -2.18 19.15
CA PHE A 245 15.74 -2.41 19.57
C PHE A 245 15.21 -3.75 19.07
N ILE A 246 15.43 -4.09 17.81
CA ILE A 246 14.98 -5.38 17.24
C ILE A 246 15.67 -6.56 17.94
N ASP A 247 16.96 -6.47 18.19
CA ASP A 247 17.72 -7.52 18.92
C ASP A 247 17.17 -7.66 20.35
N TYR A 248 16.93 -6.54 21.05
CA TYR A 248 16.33 -6.54 22.38
C TYR A 248 14.93 -7.21 22.39
N MET A 249 14.05 -6.84 21.44
CA MET A 249 12.71 -7.44 21.33
C MET A 249 12.80 -8.94 21.04
N LYS A 250 13.70 -9.35 20.16
CA LYS A 250 13.96 -10.76 19.85
C LYS A 250 14.45 -11.56 21.03
N ASP A 251 15.36 -11.00 21.83
CA ASP A 251 15.86 -11.64 23.05
C ASP A 251 14.75 -11.83 24.11
N ASN A 252 13.70 -11.00 24.05
CA ASN A 252 12.49 -11.15 24.85
C ASN A 252 11.39 -11.98 24.15
N GLY A 253 11.70 -12.68 23.05
CA GLY A 253 10.78 -13.56 22.35
C GLY A 253 9.73 -12.85 21.48
N ILE A 254 9.92 -11.56 21.18
CA ILE A 254 9.02 -10.75 20.38
C ILE A 254 9.59 -10.57 18.95
N GLY A 255 8.86 -11.05 17.95
CA GLY A 255 9.23 -10.89 16.55
C GLY A 255 8.89 -9.49 16.04
N CYS A 256 9.88 -8.78 15.50
CA CYS A 256 9.71 -7.51 14.80
C CYS A 256 10.23 -7.62 13.36
N ASP A 257 9.71 -6.78 12.47
CA ASP A 257 10.12 -6.76 11.05
C ASP A 257 10.39 -5.32 10.59
N LYS A 258 10.81 -5.14 9.33
CA LYS A 258 11.17 -3.84 8.73
C LYS A 258 10.40 -3.64 7.43
N HIS A 259 9.47 -2.69 7.36
CA HIS A 259 8.69 -2.38 6.17
C HIS A 259 8.85 -0.91 5.76
N TYR A 260 9.85 -0.53 4.89
CA TYR A 260 10.78 -1.43 4.20
C TYR A 260 12.23 -0.91 4.37
N PRO A 261 13.24 -1.78 4.41
CA PRO A 261 14.61 -1.37 4.79
C PRO A 261 15.37 -0.62 3.69
N VAL A 262 14.82 -0.53 2.48
CA VAL A 262 15.39 0.23 1.35
C VAL A 262 14.25 0.94 0.62
N PRO A 263 14.25 2.28 0.52
CA PRO A 263 13.20 3.00 -0.19
C PRO A 263 13.28 2.75 -1.70
N CYS A 264 12.14 2.84 -2.39
CA CYS A 264 12.04 2.43 -3.79
C CYS A 264 13.00 3.16 -4.73
N HIS A 265 13.25 4.45 -4.53
CA HIS A 265 14.14 5.25 -5.37
C HIS A 265 15.63 4.87 -5.24
N LEU A 266 16.03 4.22 -4.15
CA LEU A 266 17.39 3.73 -3.92
C LEU A 266 17.56 2.22 -4.24
N GLN A 267 16.52 1.55 -4.69
CA GLN A 267 16.63 0.16 -5.12
C GLN A 267 17.55 0.04 -6.35
N GLU A 268 18.37 -1.00 -6.38
CA GLU A 268 19.30 -1.24 -7.51
C GLU A 268 18.57 -1.33 -8.85
N ALA A 269 17.35 -1.87 -8.85
CA ALA A 269 16.49 -1.98 -10.03
C ALA A 269 16.14 -0.61 -10.65
N TYR A 270 16.20 0.47 -9.89
CA TYR A 270 15.89 1.83 -10.33
C TYR A 270 17.10 2.75 -10.38
N ARG A 271 18.33 2.23 -10.25
CA ARG A 271 19.57 3.01 -10.35
C ARG A 271 19.66 3.85 -11.63
N SER A 272 19.12 3.32 -12.76
CA SER A 272 19.12 4.00 -14.05
C SER A 272 18.28 5.29 -14.08
N LEU A 273 17.36 5.48 -13.13
CA LEU A 273 16.56 6.71 -13.01
C LEU A 273 17.35 7.89 -12.41
N GLY A 274 18.56 7.65 -11.88
CA GLY A 274 19.49 8.68 -11.44
C GLY A 274 19.22 9.24 -10.04
N TYR A 275 18.27 8.69 -9.29
CA TYR A 275 18.04 9.09 -7.89
C TYR A 275 19.25 8.77 -7.00
N ARG A 276 19.42 9.57 -5.96
CA ARG A 276 20.53 9.49 -5.00
C ARG A 276 20.01 9.62 -3.57
N GLU A 277 20.84 9.23 -2.62
CA GLU A 277 20.60 9.51 -1.20
C GLU A 277 20.44 11.03 -0.99
N GLY A 278 19.40 11.41 -0.26
CA GLY A 278 18.98 12.79 -0.02
C GLY A 278 17.84 13.29 -0.93
N ASP A 279 17.45 12.54 -1.97
CA ASP A 279 16.36 12.94 -2.87
C ASP A 279 14.96 12.73 -2.25
N CYS A 280 14.83 11.77 -1.30
CA CYS A 280 13.63 11.50 -0.54
C CYS A 280 13.97 11.26 0.95
N PRO A 281 14.37 12.32 1.69
CA PRO A 281 14.96 12.19 3.02
C PRO A 281 14.04 11.55 4.05
N ASN A 282 12.72 11.75 4.00
CA ASN A 282 11.79 11.12 4.92
C ASN A 282 11.65 9.61 4.66
N ALA A 283 11.53 9.20 3.39
CA ALA A 283 11.50 7.79 3.02
C ALA A 283 12.81 7.07 3.39
N GLU A 284 13.95 7.76 3.28
CA GLU A 284 15.26 7.26 3.67
C GLU A 284 15.39 7.13 5.19
N TYR A 285 14.87 8.12 5.94
CA TYR A 285 14.80 8.06 7.39
C TYR A 285 13.97 6.86 7.85
N LEU A 286 12.76 6.70 7.30
CA LEU A 286 11.90 5.56 7.62
C LEU A 286 12.59 4.23 7.31
N ALA A 287 13.21 4.09 6.16
CA ALA A 287 13.92 2.87 5.78
C ALA A 287 15.05 2.49 6.77
N LYS A 288 15.68 3.49 7.39
CA LYS A 288 16.75 3.29 8.39
C LYS A 288 16.21 2.98 9.80
N HIS A 289 15.02 3.47 10.16
CA HIS A 289 14.53 3.48 11.54
C HIS A 289 13.23 2.72 11.78
N CYS A 290 12.49 2.31 10.72
CA CYS A 290 11.19 1.66 10.86
C CYS A 290 11.29 0.27 11.52
N VAL A 291 10.30 -0.02 12.37
CA VAL A 291 10.08 -1.32 13.01
C VAL A 291 8.57 -1.59 13.04
N SER A 292 8.18 -2.75 12.54
CA SER A 292 6.81 -3.25 12.66
C SER A 292 6.67 -4.09 13.92
N LEU A 293 5.81 -3.69 14.83
CA LEU A 293 5.42 -4.48 16.01
C LEU A 293 4.39 -5.55 15.62
N PRO A 294 4.25 -6.64 16.40
CA PRO A 294 3.22 -7.65 16.17
C PRO A 294 1.82 -7.02 16.10
N MET A 295 1.09 -7.28 15.01
CA MET A 295 -0.24 -6.74 14.76
C MET A 295 -1.08 -7.72 13.94
N PHE A 296 -1.96 -8.47 14.60
CA PHE A 296 -2.91 -9.41 13.98
C PHE A 296 -4.13 -9.61 14.90
N PRO A 297 -5.31 -9.96 14.37
CA PRO A 297 -6.54 -10.00 15.18
C PRO A 297 -6.51 -10.99 16.36
N GLU A 298 -5.75 -12.07 16.24
CA GLU A 298 -5.64 -13.12 17.23
C GLU A 298 -4.66 -12.80 18.38
N LEU A 299 -3.92 -11.66 18.29
CA LEU A 299 -3.04 -11.20 19.36
C LEU A 299 -3.84 -11.03 20.66
N THR A 300 -3.46 -11.76 21.70
CA THR A 300 -4.13 -11.68 23.00
C THR A 300 -3.78 -10.39 23.73
N ASP A 301 -4.62 -10.00 24.69
CA ASP A 301 -4.38 -8.81 25.49
C ASP A 301 -3.13 -8.93 26.36
N GLU A 302 -2.86 -10.13 26.85
CA GLU A 302 -1.67 -10.45 27.66
C GLU A 302 -0.38 -10.36 26.82
N GLU A 303 -0.39 -10.91 25.60
CA GLU A 303 0.74 -10.81 24.68
C GLU A 303 1.00 -9.35 24.31
N GLN A 304 -0.05 -8.58 23.99
CA GLN A 304 0.08 -7.16 23.67
C GLN A 304 0.63 -6.35 24.87
N GLU A 305 0.13 -6.59 26.07
CA GLU A 305 0.63 -5.90 27.27
C GLU A 305 2.11 -6.17 27.50
N TYR A 306 2.55 -7.43 27.29
CA TYR A 306 3.97 -7.78 27.35
C TYR A 306 4.81 -7.04 26.29
N ILE A 307 4.32 -6.93 25.05
CA ILE A 307 5.00 -6.17 23.99
C ILE A 307 5.13 -4.68 24.41
N ILE A 308 4.06 -4.08 24.92
CA ILE A 308 4.05 -2.69 25.41
C ILE A 308 5.06 -2.51 26.55
N GLU A 309 5.09 -3.42 27.52
CA GLU A 309 6.05 -3.40 28.61
C GLU A 309 7.48 -3.38 28.08
N LYS A 310 7.82 -4.27 27.14
CA LYS A 310 9.16 -4.35 26.55
C LYS A 310 9.50 -3.11 25.69
N CYS A 311 8.54 -2.55 24.96
CA CYS A 311 8.74 -1.27 24.29
C CYS A 311 9.08 -0.14 25.27
N ASN A 312 8.41 -0.08 26.42
CA ASN A 312 8.61 0.96 27.43
C ASN A 312 9.89 0.77 28.25
N GLU A 313 10.35 -0.46 28.45
CA GLU A 313 11.59 -0.78 29.15
C GLU A 313 12.85 -0.61 28.31
N PHE A 314 12.73 -0.53 26.98
CA PHE A 314 13.89 -0.44 26.11
C PHE A 314 14.73 0.80 26.41
N THR A 315 16.01 0.55 26.69
CA THR A 315 17.09 1.55 26.83
C THR A 315 18.31 1.02 26.09
N PRO A 316 18.86 1.75 25.10
CA PRO A 316 19.99 1.32 24.31
C PRO A 316 21.31 1.30 25.09
#